data_e6f66154af8ba9114d1b7a3627b72b79
#
_entry.id   e6f66154af8ba9114d1b7a3627b72b79
#
_cell.length_a   1.000
_cell.length_b   1.000
_cell.length_c   1.000
_cell.angle_alpha   90.00
_cell.angle_beta   90.00
_cell.angle_gamma   90.00
#
_symmetry.space_group_name_H-M   'P 1'
#
loop_
_entity.id
_entity.type
_entity.pdbx_description
1 polymer ?
#
loop_
_entity_poly.entity_id
_entity_poly.type
_entity_poly.pdbx_seq_one_letter_code
_entity_poly.pdbx_strand_id
1 'polypeptide(L)'
;MKHKIVILGALMLMMSVTSCHKESDGMLSYVYNDDMAFAGAQKSYAEEFKVFWNAMNSTYSLWDYEEACGLDWDEHYRVMLPKFEALDTTTSKVSDEQLKKLMEEMVAPLHDGHMKVSFMNRATGNYVKTGPGIIRNEERPDFMLTYFVPDLQPYYERQELVELKEVNTDAEEQYKRIMNADGIGLSWAQDKQKELINKEQPTGAEATTLYHLDRLIAKLEELQKKYSKVTQKTIEEYNAVVSQYAFLNVPYLEPINTIFCENGIEVKYALFKDNIAYFYLSSFSLTPYMSAESINKNFGADKQTMELAKQVNQTYSAWYQAVQRLHKEKKLKGVIIDLRSNPGGLVSDSYYLLGSMLPKGGFQIGYTRYKRGPGRYDYSPFMPSTIYTMDTEHEIVDDVPITLLVNCWSVSMSEATSLTAKQMPNARLVGMRTWGGICALSDATDYSANYAGHIGVENTTPVYVYLPMVAAFDMNKQSLEGVGIEPDIPVELDEDQHNNGHDTQLERALQYIRTGN
;
A
#
# COMPACT_ATOMS: atom_id res chain seq x y z
N MET A 1 -15.34 -8.67 31.29
CA MET A 1 -16.24 -7.50 31.13
C MET A 1 -15.57 -6.34 30.37
N LYS A 2 -14.23 -6.17 30.42
CA LYS A 2 -13.50 -5.04 29.77
C LYS A 2 -13.43 -5.15 28.22
N HIS A 3 -13.37 -6.35 27.65
CA HIS A 3 -13.38 -6.52 26.17
C HIS A 3 -14.69 -6.14 25.48
N LYS A 4 -15.81 -6.15 26.20
CA LYS A 4 -17.11 -5.71 25.64
C LYS A 4 -17.21 -4.20 25.44
N ILE A 5 -16.43 -3.41 26.17
CA ILE A 5 -16.47 -1.94 26.13
C ILE A 5 -15.68 -1.41 24.92
N VAL A 6 -14.58 -2.04 24.54
CA VAL A 6 -13.78 -1.64 23.35
C VAL A 6 -14.52 -1.94 22.05
N ILE A 7 -15.18 -3.10 21.98
CA ILE A 7 -16.03 -3.46 20.83
C ILE A 7 -17.26 -2.53 20.77
N LEU A 8 -17.79 -2.09 21.90
CA LEU A 8 -18.90 -1.16 21.96
C LEU A 8 -18.48 0.26 21.53
N GLY A 9 -17.26 0.69 21.83
CA GLY A 9 -16.70 1.98 21.38
C GLY A 9 -16.47 2.03 19.87
N ALA A 10 -15.90 0.98 19.30
CA ALA A 10 -15.70 0.85 17.85
C ALA A 10 -17.05 0.71 17.11
N LEU A 11 -18.00 -0.06 17.66
CA LEU A 11 -19.36 -0.13 17.13
C LEU A 11 -20.13 1.20 17.29
N MET A 12 -19.93 1.96 18.37
CA MET A 12 -20.57 3.29 18.50
C MET A 12 -19.95 4.32 17.55
N LEU A 13 -18.66 4.25 17.23
CA LEU A 13 -18.07 5.09 16.20
C LEU A 13 -18.59 4.72 14.79
N MET A 14 -18.76 3.43 14.49
CA MET A 14 -19.43 2.99 13.27
C MET A 14 -20.93 3.34 13.25
N MET A 15 -21.62 3.26 14.39
CA MET A 15 -23.05 3.61 14.47
C MET A 15 -23.30 5.12 14.45
N SER A 16 -22.37 5.98 14.89
CA SER A 16 -22.54 7.43 14.79
C SER A 16 -22.40 7.93 13.35
N VAL A 17 -21.70 7.20 12.49
CA VAL A 17 -21.63 7.49 11.05
C VAL A 17 -22.89 6.96 10.32
N THR A 18 -23.48 5.86 10.81
CA THR A 18 -24.65 5.22 10.17
C THR A 18 -26.00 5.78 10.62
N SER A 19 -26.08 6.43 11.79
CA SER A 19 -27.38 6.84 12.40
C SER A 19 -28.05 8.02 11.69
N CYS A 20 -27.29 8.89 11.00
CA CYS A 20 -27.88 10.01 10.23
C CYS A 20 -28.18 9.64 8.77
N HIS A 21 -27.68 8.50 8.28
CA HIS A 21 -27.85 8.10 6.88
C HIS A 21 -29.18 7.42 6.57
N LYS A 22 -29.77 6.71 7.52
CA LYS A 22 -30.91 5.81 7.21
C LYS A 22 -32.21 6.48 6.79
N GLU A 23 -32.46 7.73 7.13
CA GLU A 23 -33.73 8.40 6.77
C GLU A 23 -33.62 9.16 5.43
N SER A 24 -32.44 9.62 5.03
CA SER A 24 -32.23 10.21 3.71
C SER A 24 -31.92 9.17 2.62
N ASP A 25 -31.31 8.04 2.98
CA ASP A 25 -30.84 6.99 2.08
C ASP A 25 -32.00 6.34 1.29
N GLY A 26 -33.19 6.19 1.90
CA GLY A 26 -34.33 5.58 1.22
C GLY A 26 -34.86 6.39 0.05
N MET A 27 -34.74 7.72 0.10
CA MET A 27 -35.23 8.61 -0.97
C MET A 27 -34.15 8.84 -2.05
N LEU A 28 -32.87 8.80 -1.66
CA LEU A 28 -31.75 9.05 -2.54
C LEU A 28 -31.28 7.79 -3.27
N SER A 29 -31.41 6.60 -2.64
CA SER A 29 -31.16 5.32 -3.31
C SER A 29 -32.12 5.07 -4.48
N TYR A 30 -33.32 5.65 -4.45
CA TYR A 30 -34.25 5.51 -5.55
C TYR A 30 -33.80 6.29 -6.80
N VAL A 31 -33.35 7.53 -6.62
CA VAL A 31 -32.83 8.37 -7.73
C VAL A 31 -31.50 7.83 -8.25
N TYR A 32 -30.62 7.37 -7.36
CA TYR A 32 -29.30 6.87 -7.72
C TYR A 32 -29.32 5.48 -8.38
N ASN A 33 -30.23 4.59 -7.92
CA ASN A 33 -30.42 3.29 -8.57
C ASN A 33 -30.97 3.40 -9.99
N ASP A 34 -31.78 4.42 -10.28
CA ASP A 34 -32.23 4.69 -11.64
C ASP A 34 -31.09 5.17 -12.53
N ASP A 35 -30.21 6.08 -12.04
CA ASP A 35 -29.05 6.53 -12.79
C ASP A 35 -28.01 5.41 -12.95
N MET A 36 -27.83 4.54 -11.95
CA MET A 36 -26.94 3.37 -12.04
C MET A 36 -27.49 2.26 -12.94
N ALA A 37 -28.81 2.10 -13.02
CA ALA A 37 -29.44 1.19 -13.97
C ALA A 37 -29.17 1.61 -15.43
N PHE A 38 -28.97 2.90 -15.68
CA PHE A 38 -28.59 3.42 -17.00
C PHE A 38 -27.16 3.07 -17.41
N ALA A 39 -26.24 2.84 -16.46
CA ALA A 39 -24.85 2.51 -16.75
C ALA A 39 -24.66 1.19 -17.54
N GLY A 40 -25.66 0.34 -17.60
CA GLY A 40 -25.63 -0.93 -18.34
C GLY A 40 -26.21 -0.92 -19.76
N ALA A 41 -26.86 0.16 -20.18
CA ALA A 41 -27.68 0.18 -21.40
C ALA A 41 -27.17 1.14 -22.51
N GLN A 42 -26.01 1.78 -22.33
CA GLN A 42 -25.50 2.74 -23.31
C GLN A 42 -25.14 2.06 -24.62
N LYS A 43 -25.50 2.70 -25.72
CA LYS A 43 -25.31 2.19 -27.08
C LYS A 43 -24.17 2.88 -27.84
N SER A 44 -23.57 3.93 -27.27
CA SER A 44 -22.52 4.71 -27.92
C SER A 44 -21.51 5.27 -26.91
N TYR A 45 -20.35 5.68 -27.37
CA TYR A 45 -19.36 6.36 -26.54
C TYR A 45 -19.86 7.70 -26.02
N ALA A 46 -20.64 8.44 -26.82
CA ALA A 46 -21.23 9.71 -26.40
C ALA A 46 -22.27 9.51 -25.27
N GLU A 47 -23.05 8.42 -25.31
CA GLU A 47 -23.97 8.08 -24.21
C GLU A 47 -23.21 7.71 -22.95
N GLU A 48 -22.11 6.94 -23.06
CA GLU A 48 -21.22 6.59 -21.94
C GLU A 48 -20.61 7.84 -21.31
N PHE A 49 -20.14 8.78 -22.14
CA PHE A 49 -19.62 10.05 -21.66
C PHE A 49 -20.69 10.88 -20.92
N LYS A 50 -21.94 10.91 -21.40
CA LYS A 50 -23.03 11.59 -20.70
C LYS A 50 -23.34 10.96 -19.34
N VAL A 51 -23.29 9.63 -19.25
CA VAL A 51 -23.44 8.91 -17.97
C VAL A 51 -22.31 9.29 -17.01
N PHE A 52 -21.05 9.25 -17.47
CA PHE A 52 -19.91 9.72 -16.70
C PHE A 52 -20.09 11.15 -16.21
N TRP A 53 -20.44 12.09 -17.10
CA TRP A 53 -20.66 13.49 -16.77
C TRP A 53 -21.71 13.69 -15.69
N ASN A 54 -22.90 13.11 -15.86
CA ASN A 54 -24.01 13.27 -14.93
C ASN A 54 -23.70 12.67 -13.56
N ALA A 55 -23.09 11.50 -13.57
CA ALA A 55 -22.71 10.82 -12.33
C ALA A 55 -21.61 11.59 -11.58
N MET A 56 -20.62 12.15 -12.29
CA MET A 56 -19.61 13.04 -11.70
C MET A 56 -20.26 14.24 -11.01
N ASN A 57 -21.22 14.89 -11.65
CA ASN A 57 -21.91 16.04 -11.06
C ASN A 57 -22.58 15.72 -9.71
N SER A 58 -23.16 14.52 -9.58
CA SER A 58 -23.86 14.11 -8.36
C SER A 58 -22.97 13.47 -7.29
N THR A 59 -21.81 12.93 -7.68
CA THR A 59 -21.01 12.05 -6.79
C THR A 59 -19.69 12.67 -6.37
N TYR A 60 -19.05 13.44 -7.22
CA TYR A 60 -17.70 13.94 -6.98
C TYR A 60 -17.66 14.97 -5.84
N SER A 61 -16.71 14.82 -4.93
CA SER A 61 -16.67 15.56 -3.67
C SER A 61 -15.79 16.80 -3.67
N LEU A 62 -15.11 17.13 -4.81
CA LEU A 62 -14.11 18.18 -4.87
C LEU A 62 -14.44 19.32 -5.87
N TRP A 63 -15.69 19.49 -6.29
CA TRP A 63 -16.03 20.46 -7.34
C TRP A 63 -15.63 21.89 -7.02
N ASP A 64 -15.79 22.35 -5.79
CA ASP A 64 -15.37 23.69 -5.38
C ASP A 64 -13.85 23.86 -5.38
N TYR A 65 -13.11 22.79 -5.13
CA TYR A 65 -11.66 22.78 -5.25
C TYR A 65 -11.23 22.84 -6.72
N GLU A 66 -11.84 22.04 -7.60
CA GLU A 66 -11.57 22.04 -9.03
C GLU A 66 -11.89 23.40 -9.67
N GLU A 67 -13.02 24.02 -9.27
CA GLU A 67 -13.38 25.36 -9.71
C GLU A 67 -12.36 26.42 -9.23
N ALA A 68 -11.90 26.31 -7.97
CA ALA A 68 -10.85 27.19 -7.45
C ALA A 68 -9.50 27.01 -8.19
N CYS A 69 -9.24 25.83 -8.74
CA CYS A 69 -8.11 25.55 -9.63
C CYS A 69 -8.34 26.05 -11.08
N GLY A 70 -9.52 26.60 -11.37
CA GLY A 70 -9.84 27.19 -12.68
C GLY A 70 -10.58 26.28 -13.66
N LEU A 71 -11.07 25.11 -13.21
CA LEU A 71 -11.82 24.20 -14.05
C LEU A 71 -13.27 24.71 -14.28
N ASP A 72 -13.62 25.04 -15.52
CA ASP A 72 -15.01 25.16 -15.97
C ASP A 72 -15.47 23.79 -16.50
N TRP A 73 -16.13 23.02 -15.62
CA TRP A 73 -16.58 21.68 -15.97
C TRP A 73 -17.67 21.66 -17.05
N ASP A 74 -18.52 22.66 -17.12
CA ASP A 74 -19.57 22.75 -18.13
C ASP A 74 -18.99 23.11 -19.51
N GLU A 75 -17.96 23.95 -19.56
CA GLU A 75 -17.21 24.19 -20.81
C GLU A 75 -16.45 22.95 -21.23
N HIS A 76 -15.83 22.26 -20.29
CA HIS A 76 -15.12 21.00 -20.56
C HIS A 76 -16.07 19.94 -21.19
N TYR A 77 -17.31 19.86 -20.72
CA TYR A 77 -18.35 19.01 -21.35
C TYR A 77 -18.58 19.37 -22.82
N ARG A 78 -18.73 20.67 -23.12
CA ARG A 78 -18.96 21.15 -24.52
C ARG A 78 -17.79 20.82 -25.42
N VAL A 79 -16.58 20.84 -24.92
CA VAL A 79 -15.36 20.46 -25.64
C VAL A 79 -15.25 18.97 -25.88
N MET A 80 -15.59 18.15 -24.85
CA MET A 80 -15.35 16.71 -24.89
C MET A 80 -16.46 15.93 -25.60
N LEU A 81 -17.74 16.33 -25.47
CA LEU A 81 -18.85 15.60 -26.06
C LEU A 81 -18.68 15.37 -27.58
N PRO A 82 -18.36 16.39 -28.42
CA PRO A 82 -18.16 16.18 -29.86
C PRO A 82 -17.05 15.15 -30.17
N LYS A 83 -16.04 15.01 -29.33
CA LYS A 83 -14.95 14.06 -29.52
C LYS A 83 -15.43 12.62 -29.29
N PHE A 84 -16.28 12.40 -28.29
CA PHE A 84 -16.93 11.10 -28.08
C PHE A 84 -17.94 10.78 -29.20
N GLU A 85 -18.71 11.76 -29.66
CA GLU A 85 -19.61 11.62 -30.84
C GLU A 85 -18.83 11.24 -32.10
N ALA A 86 -17.61 11.77 -32.28
CA ALA A 86 -16.75 11.41 -33.40
C ALA A 86 -16.31 9.93 -33.36
N LEU A 87 -16.06 9.36 -32.16
CA LEU A 87 -15.77 7.93 -32.03
C LEU A 87 -16.95 7.07 -32.47
N ASP A 88 -18.18 7.51 -32.25
CA ASP A 88 -19.39 6.77 -32.64
C ASP A 88 -19.53 6.64 -34.16
N THR A 89 -18.94 7.55 -34.96
CA THR A 89 -18.90 7.45 -36.41
C THR A 89 -17.98 6.33 -36.92
N THR A 90 -17.07 5.85 -36.10
CA THR A 90 -16.04 4.84 -36.43
C THR A 90 -15.93 3.74 -35.39
N THR A 91 -17.00 3.44 -34.66
CA THR A 91 -17.02 2.55 -33.48
C THR A 91 -16.25 1.25 -33.68
N SER A 92 -16.42 0.57 -34.82
CA SER A 92 -15.76 -0.72 -35.08
C SER A 92 -14.25 -0.63 -35.36
N LYS A 93 -13.67 0.58 -35.41
CA LYS A 93 -12.27 0.82 -35.73
C LYS A 93 -11.52 1.53 -34.57
N VAL A 94 -12.21 1.83 -33.49
CA VAL A 94 -11.59 2.53 -32.35
C VAL A 94 -10.61 1.58 -31.64
N SER A 95 -9.33 1.94 -31.61
CA SER A 95 -8.33 1.19 -30.84
C SER A 95 -8.41 1.54 -29.35
N ASP A 96 -7.90 0.63 -28.49
CA ASP A 96 -7.81 0.86 -27.05
C ASP A 96 -6.96 2.12 -26.75
N GLU A 97 -5.90 2.35 -27.49
CA GLU A 97 -5.03 3.52 -27.37
C GLU A 97 -5.75 4.83 -27.72
N GLN A 98 -6.57 4.83 -28.79
CA GLN A 98 -7.37 6.01 -29.16
C GLN A 98 -8.39 6.35 -28.07
N LEU A 99 -9.08 5.33 -27.54
CA LEU A 99 -10.02 5.52 -26.43
C LEU A 99 -9.30 6.02 -25.19
N LYS A 100 -8.16 5.40 -24.84
CA LYS A 100 -7.33 5.80 -23.69
C LYS A 100 -6.93 7.26 -23.77
N LYS A 101 -6.39 7.70 -24.90
CA LYS A 101 -5.97 9.09 -25.10
C LYS A 101 -7.13 10.08 -24.93
N LEU A 102 -8.32 9.75 -25.40
CA LEU A 102 -9.50 10.61 -25.23
C LEU A 102 -9.96 10.63 -23.77
N MET A 103 -9.90 9.51 -23.08
CA MET A 103 -10.21 9.42 -21.64
C MET A 103 -9.16 10.18 -20.80
N GLU A 104 -7.89 10.11 -21.15
CA GLU A 104 -6.83 10.92 -20.52
C GLU A 104 -7.11 12.43 -20.68
N GLU A 105 -7.45 12.87 -21.87
CA GLU A 105 -7.85 14.28 -22.13
C GLU A 105 -9.10 14.67 -21.32
N MET A 106 -10.04 13.74 -21.14
CA MET A 106 -11.26 13.98 -20.37
C MET A 106 -10.97 14.20 -18.88
N VAL A 107 -10.04 13.46 -18.29
CA VAL A 107 -9.76 13.51 -16.84
C VAL A 107 -8.57 14.38 -16.47
N ALA A 108 -7.70 14.73 -17.41
CA ALA A 108 -6.49 15.53 -17.16
C ALA A 108 -6.71 16.83 -16.38
N PRO A 109 -7.83 17.57 -16.55
CA PRO A 109 -8.07 18.79 -15.76
C PRO A 109 -8.38 18.56 -14.28
N LEU A 110 -8.70 17.32 -13.89
CA LEU A 110 -9.08 16.99 -12.50
C LEU A 110 -7.85 16.80 -11.62
N HIS A 111 -7.96 17.17 -10.34
CA HIS A 111 -6.88 17.09 -9.36
C HIS A 111 -6.99 15.87 -8.41
N ASP A 112 -7.86 14.94 -8.72
CA ASP A 112 -8.10 13.75 -7.91
C ASP A 112 -6.96 12.71 -8.05
N GLY A 113 -6.32 12.36 -6.95
CA GLY A 113 -5.25 11.38 -6.93
C GLY A 113 -5.73 9.91 -6.88
N HIS A 114 -6.98 9.69 -6.46
CA HIS A 114 -7.56 8.35 -6.32
C HIS A 114 -8.43 7.93 -7.51
N MET A 115 -8.95 8.89 -8.28
CA MET A 115 -9.90 8.60 -9.36
C MET A 115 -9.33 7.60 -10.35
N LYS A 116 -10.12 6.57 -10.60
CA LYS A 116 -9.90 5.60 -11.68
C LYS A 116 -11.13 5.57 -12.56
N VAL A 117 -10.92 5.74 -13.85
CA VAL A 117 -11.99 5.70 -14.85
C VAL A 117 -11.74 4.55 -15.80
N SER A 118 -12.79 3.80 -16.09
CA SER A 118 -12.75 2.68 -17.04
C SER A 118 -13.92 2.77 -18.00
N PHE A 119 -13.63 2.74 -19.30
CA PHE A 119 -14.63 2.66 -20.36
C PHE A 119 -14.42 1.36 -21.15
N MET A 120 -15.51 0.71 -21.49
CA MET A 120 -15.45 -0.46 -22.38
C MET A 120 -15.25 0.00 -23.83
N ASN A 121 -14.17 -0.46 -24.47
CA ASN A 121 -13.99 -0.26 -25.89
C ASN A 121 -14.97 -1.15 -26.67
N ARG A 122 -15.89 -0.53 -27.38
CA ARG A 122 -16.95 -1.22 -28.12
C ARG A 122 -16.45 -2.01 -29.34
N ALA A 123 -15.26 -1.68 -29.84
CA ALA A 123 -14.65 -2.40 -30.95
C ALA A 123 -13.96 -3.70 -30.49
N THR A 124 -13.30 -3.66 -29.32
CA THR A 124 -12.47 -4.77 -28.83
C THR A 124 -13.12 -5.54 -27.68
N GLY A 125 -14.08 -4.94 -26.97
CA GLY A 125 -14.64 -5.46 -25.72
C GLY A 125 -13.72 -5.30 -24.51
N ASN A 126 -12.54 -4.67 -24.65
CA ASN A 126 -11.61 -4.44 -23.58
C ASN A 126 -12.03 -3.25 -22.70
N TYR A 127 -11.68 -3.31 -21.42
CA TYR A 127 -11.83 -2.19 -20.50
C TYR A 127 -10.56 -1.34 -20.50
N VAL A 128 -10.67 -0.13 -21.01
CA VAL A 128 -9.58 0.86 -21.05
C VAL A 128 -9.63 1.70 -19.78
N LYS A 129 -8.50 1.82 -19.08
CA LYS A 129 -8.42 2.46 -17.76
C LYS A 129 -7.45 3.62 -17.77
N THR A 130 -7.79 4.68 -17.02
CA THR A 130 -6.93 5.84 -16.75
C THR A 130 -7.35 6.55 -15.46
N GLY A 131 -6.64 7.60 -15.07
CA GLY A 131 -7.00 8.48 -13.95
C GLY A 131 -6.11 9.72 -13.89
N PRO A 132 -6.61 10.84 -13.38
CA PRO A 132 -5.88 12.11 -13.36
C PRO A 132 -4.63 12.07 -12.48
N GLY A 133 -4.65 11.30 -11.39
CA GLY A 133 -3.52 11.15 -10.47
C GLY A 133 -2.30 10.52 -11.15
N ILE A 134 -2.49 9.53 -12.01
CA ILE A 134 -1.41 8.89 -12.78
C ILE A 134 -0.77 9.91 -13.72
N ILE A 135 -1.58 10.58 -14.55
CA ILE A 135 -1.10 11.56 -15.54
C ILE A 135 -0.26 12.65 -14.87
N ARG A 136 -0.77 13.22 -13.79
CA ARG A 136 -0.10 14.32 -13.07
C ARG A 136 1.21 13.88 -12.42
N ASN A 137 1.23 12.69 -11.80
CA ASN A 137 2.42 12.23 -11.12
C ASN A 137 3.53 11.83 -12.10
N GLU A 138 3.20 11.24 -13.25
CA GLU A 138 4.19 10.94 -14.30
C GLU A 138 4.87 12.19 -14.87
N GLU A 139 4.21 13.36 -14.78
CA GLU A 139 4.77 14.64 -15.22
C GLU A 139 5.65 15.32 -14.15
N ARG A 140 5.66 14.83 -12.92
CA ARG A 140 6.48 15.40 -11.84
C ARG A 140 7.96 15.15 -12.06
N PRO A 141 8.83 16.15 -11.89
CA PRO A 141 10.28 15.96 -12.03
C PRO A 141 10.88 15.04 -10.92
N ASP A 142 10.21 14.93 -9.78
CA ASP A 142 10.59 14.10 -8.64
C ASP A 142 9.89 12.73 -8.62
N PHE A 143 9.24 12.33 -9.72
CA PHE A 143 8.52 11.08 -9.80
C PHE A 143 9.44 9.89 -10.05
N MET A 144 9.38 8.90 -9.19
CA MET A 144 10.11 7.65 -9.34
C MET A 144 9.29 6.63 -10.13
N LEU A 145 9.84 6.07 -11.20
CA LEU A 145 9.15 5.07 -12.04
C LEU A 145 9.00 3.71 -11.35
N THR A 146 9.84 3.41 -10.38
CA THR A 146 9.87 2.12 -9.69
C THR A 146 9.45 2.25 -8.24
N TYR A 147 8.76 1.21 -7.75
CA TYR A 147 8.50 1.07 -6.32
C TYR A 147 9.80 0.86 -5.56
N PHE A 148 9.94 1.58 -4.46
CA PHE A 148 11.06 1.43 -3.55
C PHE A 148 10.73 0.38 -2.49
N VAL A 149 11.66 -0.53 -2.25
CA VAL A 149 11.61 -1.49 -1.14
C VAL A 149 12.91 -1.34 -0.36
N PRO A 150 12.84 -1.06 0.96
CA PRO A 150 14.05 -0.85 1.76
C PRO A 150 14.90 -2.12 1.85
N ASP A 151 16.21 -1.97 1.63
CA ASP A 151 17.21 -3.01 1.89
C ASP A 151 17.94 -2.72 3.20
N LEU A 152 17.77 -3.58 4.19
CA LEU A 152 18.43 -3.46 5.50
C LEU A 152 19.72 -4.28 5.59
N GLN A 153 20.02 -5.08 4.57
CA GLN A 153 21.18 -5.96 4.58
C GLN A 153 22.51 -5.22 4.73
N PRO A 154 22.76 -4.09 4.03
CA PRO A 154 23.98 -3.33 4.22
C PRO A 154 24.22 -2.86 5.65
N TYR A 155 23.14 -2.53 6.38
CA TYR A 155 23.22 -2.12 7.79
C TYR A 155 23.54 -3.28 8.73
N TYR A 156 23.11 -4.51 8.41
CA TYR A 156 23.55 -5.72 9.11
C TYR A 156 25.04 -6.00 8.84
N GLU A 157 25.48 -5.87 7.60
CA GLU A 157 26.88 -6.10 7.21
C GLU A 157 27.83 -5.09 7.88
N ARG A 158 27.43 -3.83 8.00
CA ARG A 158 28.15 -2.80 8.75
C ARG A 158 28.02 -2.92 10.26
N GLN A 159 27.30 -3.92 10.75
CA GLN A 159 27.03 -4.17 12.17
C GLN A 159 26.35 -3.00 12.90
N GLU A 160 25.53 -2.25 12.20
CA GLU A 160 24.73 -1.16 12.77
C GLU A 160 23.45 -1.65 13.45
N LEU A 161 22.94 -2.82 13.03
CA LEU A 161 21.71 -3.43 13.56
C LEU A 161 22.00 -4.47 14.62
N VAL A 162 21.05 -4.62 15.55
CA VAL A 162 21.02 -5.70 16.54
C VAL A 162 20.55 -6.99 15.83
N GLU A 163 21.21 -8.10 16.12
CA GLU A 163 20.77 -9.40 15.63
C GLU A 163 19.43 -9.78 16.29
N LEU A 164 18.40 -9.93 15.48
CA LEU A 164 17.05 -10.30 15.95
C LEU A 164 16.89 -11.82 15.93
N LYS A 165 17.43 -12.51 16.94
CA LYS A 165 17.41 -13.97 17.00
C LYS A 165 16.02 -14.58 16.99
N GLU A 166 15.04 -13.89 17.57
CA GLU A 166 13.66 -14.40 17.71
C GLU A 166 12.84 -14.34 16.41
N VAL A 167 13.19 -13.37 15.52
CA VAL A 167 12.50 -13.21 14.22
C VAL A 167 13.20 -14.04 13.12
N ASN A 168 14.43 -14.49 13.36
CA ASN A 168 15.28 -15.18 12.38
C ASN A 168 15.46 -16.68 12.67
N THR A 169 14.67 -17.30 13.54
CA THR A 169 14.79 -18.74 13.81
C THR A 169 14.70 -19.59 12.55
N ASP A 170 13.83 -19.20 11.62
CA ASP A 170 13.68 -19.90 10.34
C ASP A 170 14.86 -19.66 9.41
N ALA A 171 15.43 -18.45 9.39
CA ALA A 171 16.62 -18.13 8.60
C ALA A 171 17.86 -18.88 9.10
N GLU A 172 18.05 -19.03 10.44
CA GLU A 172 19.10 -19.88 10.99
C GLU A 172 18.90 -21.36 10.65
N GLU A 173 17.66 -21.84 10.67
CA GLU A 173 17.34 -23.21 10.30
C GLU A 173 17.54 -23.45 8.80
N GLN A 174 17.08 -22.54 7.97
CA GLN A 174 17.34 -22.55 6.52
C GLN A 174 18.84 -22.50 6.21
N TYR A 175 19.60 -21.72 6.97
CA TYR A 175 21.06 -21.68 6.85
C TYR A 175 21.72 -23.01 7.21
N LYS A 176 21.34 -23.60 8.34
CA LYS A 176 21.83 -24.93 8.73
C LYS A 176 21.55 -25.96 7.63
N ARG A 177 20.39 -25.83 6.98
CA ARG A 177 20.02 -26.69 5.85
C ARG A 177 20.87 -26.46 4.61
N ILE A 178 21.26 -25.22 4.28
CA ILE A 178 22.17 -24.91 3.16
C ILE A 178 23.60 -25.33 3.48
N MET A 179 24.12 -24.95 4.65
CA MET A 179 25.54 -25.07 4.99
C MET A 179 25.93 -26.46 5.47
N ASN A 180 24.99 -27.25 6.02
CA ASN A 180 25.27 -28.60 6.52
C ASN A 180 24.89 -29.72 5.53
N ALA A 181 24.69 -29.40 4.26
CA ALA A 181 24.19 -30.32 3.25
C ALA A 181 22.81 -30.95 3.52
N ASP A 182 22.20 -30.65 4.68
CA ASP A 182 20.79 -30.99 4.98
C ASP A 182 19.84 -29.98 4.32
N GLY A 183 20.38 -29.08 3.51
CA GLY A 183 19.70 -27.95 2.89
C GLY A 183 18.63 -28.37 1.92
N ILE A 184 17.51 -27.64 1.97
CA ILE A 184 16.37 -27.84 1.06
C ILE A 184 16.84 -27.89 -0.40
N GLY A 185 17.81 -27.07 -0.79
CA GLY A 185 18.34 -27.03 -2.16
C GLY A 185 19.43 -28.10 -2.41
N LEU A 186 20.49 -28.08 -1.65
CA LEU A 186 21.64 -28.97 -1.92
C LEU A 186 21.36 -30.43 -1.57
N SER A 187 20.84 -30.70 -0.38
CA SER A 187 20.43 -32.05 0.02
C SER A 187 19.31 -32.58 -0.86
N TRP A 188 18.30 -31.76 -1.15
CA TRP A 188 17.24 -32.10 -2.09
C TRP A 188 17.80 -32.49 -3.48
N ALA A 189 18.73 -31.70 -4.03
CA ALA A 189 19.32 -31.95 -5.33
C ALA A 189 20.16 -33.24 -5.33
N GLN A 190 20.95 -33.47 -4.25
CA GLN A 190 21.73 -34.67 -4.06
C GLN A 190 20.86 -35.94 -3.88
N ASP A 191 19.74 -35.84 -3.15
CA ASP A 191 18.82 -36.95 -2.97
C ASP A 191 18.08 -37.28 -4.29
N LYS A 192 17.65 -36.26 -5.03
CA LYS A 192 17.11 -36.45 -6.38
C LYS A 192 18.11 -37.05 -7.35
N GLN A 193 19.37 -36.65 -7.29
CA GLN A 193 20.44 -37.22 -8.07
C GLN A 193 20.64 -38.70 -7.75
N LYS A 194 20.73 -39.07 -6.44
CA LYS A 194 20.84 -40.46 -6.00
C LYS A 194 19.66 -41.32 -6.43
N GLU A 195 18.44 -40.79 -6.34
CA GLU A 195 17.23 -41.47 -6.78
C GLU A 195 17.32 -41.86 -8.25
N LEU A 196 17.79 -40.96 -9.11
CA LEU A 196 17.89 -41.18 -10.54
C LEU A 196 19.09 -42.07 -10.93
N ILE A 197 20.22 -41.96 -10.25
CA ILE A 197 21.41 -42.81 -10.48
C ILE A 197 21.12 -44.27 -10.13
N ASN A 198 20.30 -44.53 -9.11
CA ASN A 198 19.96 -45.88 -8.67
C ASN A 198 18.92 -46.57 -9.57
N LYS A 199 18.42 -45.94 -10.63
CA LYS A 199 17.55 -46.57 -11.62
C LYS A 199 18.36 -47.43 -12.59
N GLU A 200 17.97 -48.67 -12.80
CA GLU A 200 18.65 -49.63 -13.69
C GLU A 200 18.68 -49.16 -15.16
N GLN A 201 17.69 -48.36 -15.60
CA GLN A 201 17.63 -47.79 -16.95
C GLN A 201 16.96 -46.42 -16.94
N PRO A 202 17.72 -45.33 -16.79
CA PRO A 202 17.17 -43.99 -16.87
C PRO A 202 16.69 -43.67 -18.30
N THR A 203 15.52 -43.05 -18.40
CA THR A 203 14.99 -42.54 -19.68
C THR A 203 15.84 -41.37 -20.17
N GLY A 204 15.72 -40.98 -21.45
CA GLY A 204 16.42 -39.81 -21.99
C GLY A 204 16.08 -38.48 -21.24
N ALA A 205 14.85 -38.36 -20.75
CA ALA A 205 14.43 -37.23 -19.93
C ALA A 205 15.10 -37.24 -18.55
N GLU A 206 15.25 -38.41 -17.93
CA GLU A 206 15.93 -38.56 -16.63
C GLU A 206 17.45 -38.34 -16.73
N ALA A 207 18.07 -38.75 -17.86
CA ALA A 207 19.47 -38.41 -18.14
C ALA A 207 19.69 -36.90 -18.30
N THR A 208 18.75 -36.18 -18.92
CA THR A 208 18.76 -34.73 -19.01
C THR A 208 18.58 -34.10 -17.63
N THR A 209 17.70 -34.64 -16.81
CA THR A 209 17.49 -34.19 -15.43
C THR A 209 18.76 -34.38 -14.59
N LEU A 210 19.44 -35.51 -14.68
CA LEU A 210 20.72 -35.75 -14.00
C LEU A 210 21.78 -34.73 -14.39
N TYR A 211 21.94 -34.45 -15.68
CA TYR A 211 22.87 -33.41 -16.15
C TYR A 211 22.61 -32.04 -15.52
N HIS A 212 21.35 -31.66 -15.34
CA HIS A 212 21.01 -30.39 -14.70
C HIS A 212 21.19 -30.42 -13.19
N LEU A 213 20.92 -31.55 -12.53
CA LEU A 213 21.16 -31.73 -11.10
C LEU A 213 22.66 -31.63 -10.77
N ASP A 214 23.54 -32.23 -11.57
CA ASP A 214 24.99 -32.13 -11.39
C ASP A 214 25.46 -30.66 -11.40
N ARG A 215 24.94 -29.88 -12.33
CA ARG A 215 25.27 -28.45 -12.46
C ARG A 215 24.70 -27.61 -11.34
N LEU A 216 23.48 -27.90 -10.90
CA LEU A 216 22.86 -27.23 -9.76
C LEU A 216 23.66 -27.52 -8.48
N ILE A 217 23.99 -28.79 -8.22
CA ILE A 217 24.79 -29.20 -7.05
C ILE A 217 26.11 -28.45 -7.01
N ALA A 218 26.85 -28.41 -8.14
CA ALA A 218 28.14 -27.71 -8.22
C ALA A 218 28.01 -26.22 -7.89
N LYS A 219 26.97 -25.53 -8.37
CA LYS A 219 26.71 -24.12 -8.04
C LYS A 219 26.33 -23.91 -6.57
N LEU A 220 25.52 -24.80 -5.99
CA LEU A 220 25.14 -24.72 -4.58
C LEU A 220 26.31 -24.99 -3.65
N GLU A 221 27.20 -25.92 -4.00
CA GLU A 221 28.45 -26.17 -3.28
C GLU A 221 29.43 -24.98 -3.37
N GLU A 222 29.46 -24.27 -4.50
CA GLU A 222 30.23 -23.04 -4.65
C GLU A 222 29.70 -21.94 -3.74
N LEU A 223 28.38 -21.73 -3.68
CA LEU A 223 27.76 -20.81 -2.74
C LEU A 223 28.04 -21.17 -1.29
N GLN A 224 27.97 -22.46 -0.95
CA GLN A 224 28.27 -22.94 0.39
C GLN A 224 29.72 -22.63 0.81
N LYS A 225 30.67 -22.70 -0.12
CA LYS A 225 32.06 -22.34 0.13
C LYS A 225 32.30 -20.84 0.21
N LYS A 226 31.51 -20.07 -0.55
CA LYS A 226 31.64 -18.61 -0.63
C LYS A 226 31.14 -17.91 0.64
N TYR A 227 30.13 -18.43 1.29
CA TYR A 227 29.46 -17.78 2.41
C TYR A 227 29.57 -18.60 3.70
N SER A 228 30.08 -17.97 4.75
CA SER A 228 30.14 -18.54 6.10
C SER A 228 28.92 -18.17 6.97
N LYS A 229 28.10 -17.26 6.51
CA LYS A 229 26.89 -16.79 7.18
C LYS A 229 25.75 -16.66 6.16
N VAL A 230 24.52 -16.83 6.60
CA VAL A 230 23.35 -16.45 5.82
C VAL A 230 23.09 -14.98 6.00
N THR A 231 23.04 -14.29 4.89
CA THR A 231 22.65 -12.90 4.76
C THR A 231 21.57 -12.83 3.69
N GLN A 232 20.85 -11.72 3.61
CA GLN A 232 19.91 -11.47 2.53
C GLN A 232 20.57 -11.73 1.16
N LYS A 233 21.79 -11.26 0.97
CA LYS A 233 22.59 -11.49 -0.24
C LYS A 233 22.85 -12.98 -0.54
N THR A 234 23.09 -13.79 0.51
CA THR A 234 23.23 -15.25 0.34
C THR A 234 21.94 -15.88 -0.16
N ILE A 235 20.80 -15.46 0.39
CA ILE A 235 19.48 -15.93 -0.02
C ILE A 235 19.18 -15.51 -1.46
N GLU A 236 19.45 -14.27 -1.82
CA GLU A 236 19.27 -13.76 -3.19
C GLU A 236 20.12 -14.51 -4.21
N GLU A 237 21.42 -14.71 -3.92
CA GLU A 237 22.30 -15.49 -4.79
C GLU A 237 21.86 -16.97 -4.88
N TYR A 238 21.39 -17.56 -3.78
CA TYR A 238 20.82 -18.90 -3.80
C TYR A 238 19.58 -18.93 -4.69
N ASN A 239 18.61 -18.03 -4.47
CA ASN A 239 17.39 -17.95 -5.25
C ASN A 239 17.66 -17.66 -6.74
N ALA A 240 18.66 -16.83 -7.05
CA ALA A 240 19.10 -16.58 -8.41
C ALA A 240 19.69 -17.83 -9.08
N VAL A 241 20.40 -18.67 -8.32
CA VAL A 241 20.87 -19.95 -8.82
C VAL A 241 19.71 -20.90 -9.07
N VAL A 242 18.82 -21.12 -8.08
CA VAL A 242 17.74 -22.10 -8.21
C VAL A 242 16.68 -21.67 -9.23
N SER A 243 16.48 -20.36 -9.47
CA SER A 243 15.57 -19.86 -10.51
C SER A 243 15.95 -20.34 -11.90
N GLN A 244 17.25 -20.54 -12.18
CA GLN A 244 17.73 -21.09 -13.45
C GLN A 244 17.36 -22.57 -13.63
N TYR A 245 16.94 -23.23 -12.55
CA TYR A 245 16.57 -24.63 -12.48
C TYR A 245 15.13 -24.81 -11.98
N ALA A 246 14.26 -23.79 -12.16
CA ALA A 246 12.88 -23.80 -11.68
C ALA A 246 12.07 -25.02 -12.20
N PHE A 247 12.40 -25.50 -13.41
CA PHE A 247 11.79 -26.70 -14.00
C PHE A 247 12.08 -28.00 -13.21
N LEU A 248 13.06 -27.98 -12.29
CA LEU A 248 13.34 -29.08 -11.37
C LEU A 248 12.52 -28.97 -10.06
N ASN A 249 11.74 -27.91 -9.86
CA ASN A 249 11.00 -27.61 -8.64
C ASN A 249 11.89 -27.53 -7.38
N VAL A 250 13.05 -26.89 -7.51
CA VAL A 250 13.96 -26.62 -6.39
C VAL A 250 13.30 -25.59 -5.46
N PRO A 251 13.21 -25.85 -4.16
CA PRO A 251 12.63 -24.90 -3.22
C PRO A 251 13.42 -23.58 -3.15
N TYR A 252 12.71 -22.46 -3.08
CA TYR A 252 13.28 -21.13 -2.80
C TYR A 252 13.47 -20.93 -1.30
N LEU A 253 14.39 -20.03 -0.94
CA LEU A 253 14.58 -19.58 0.43
C LEU A 253 13.86 -18.26 0.68
N GLU A 254 13.25 -18.15 1.85
CA GLU A 254 12.61 -16.92 2.27
C GLU A 254 13.63 -15.83 2.64
N PRO A 255 13.37 -14.56 2.32
CA PRO A 255 14.23 -13.45 2.70
C PRO A 255 14.37 -13.29 4.23
N ILE A 256 15.55 -12.85 4.68
CA ILE A 256 15.79 -12.56 6.10
C ILE A 256 15.05 -11.28 6.50
N ASN A 257 14.35 -11.30 7.63
CA ASN A 257 13.61 -10.15 8.19
C ASN A 257 12.56 -9.53 7.25
N THR A 258 12.24 -10.20 6.17
CA THR A 258 11.20 -9.79 5.23
C THR A 258 10.12 -10.85 5.25
N ILE A 259 8.90 -10.43 5.49
CA ILE A 259 7.76 -11.34 5.56
C ILE A 259 6.78 -10.95 4.47
N PHE A 260 6.57 -11.87 3.54
CA PHE A 260 5.58 -11.75 2.48
C PHE A 260 4.39 -12.65 2.81
N CYS A 261 3.21 -12.21 2.43
CA CYS A 261 2.06 -13.07 2.39
C CYS A 261 1.37 -12.95 1.03
N GLU A 262 0.47 -13.88 0.73
CA GLU A 262 -0.28 -13.90 -0.53
C GLU A 262 -1.10 -12.62 -0.79
N ASN A 263 -1.39 -11.84 0.26
CA ASN A 263 -2.09 -10.56 0.13
C ASN A 263 -1.16 -9.39 -0.23
N GLY A 264 0.11 -9.65 -0.51
CA GLY A 264 1.06 -8.63 -0.95
C GLY A 264 1.53 -7.66 0.13
N ILE A 265 1.31 -7.96 1.42
CA ILE A 265 1.87 -7.15 2.52
C ILE A 265 3.31 -7.59 2.81
N GLU A 266 4.18 -6.63 2.92
CA GLU A 266 5.55 -6.81 3.38
C GLU A 266 5.78 -5.95 4.62
N VAL A 267 6.37 -6.54 5.66
CA VAL A 267 6.78 -5.84 6.88
C VAL A 267 8.23 -6.15 7.19
N LYS A 268 8.97 -5.13 7.65
CA LYS A 268 10.36 -5.30 8.12
C LYS A 268 10.50 -4.61 9.47
N TYR A 269 11.17 -5.25 10.39
CA TYR A 269 11.60 -4.68 11.66
C TYR A 269 13.10 -4.73 11.79
N ALA A 270 13.69 -3.63 12.23
CA ALA A 270 15.09 -3.55 12.61
C ALA A 270 15.26 -2.71 13.88
N LEU A 271 16.26 -3.06 14.68
CA LEU A 271 16.69 -2.29 15.83
C LEU A 271 18.15 -1.88 15.62
N PHE A 272 18.42 -0.57 15.53
CA PHE A 272 19.77 -0.05 15.50
C PHE A 272 20.45 -0.19 16.87
N LYS A 273 21.76 -0.41 16.90
CA LYS A 273 22.53 -0.61 18.15
C LYS A 273 22.47 0.56 19.10
N ASP A 274 22.15 1.75 18.62
CA ASP A 274 21.91 2.95 19.41
C ASP A 274 20.45 3.11 19.86
N ASN A 275 19.66 2.04 19.79
CA ASN A 275 18.28 1.95 20.25
C ASN A 275 17.29 2.84 19.44
N ILE A 276 17.47 2.94 18.15
CA ILE A 276 16.49 3.48 17.21
C ILE A 276 15.71 2.29 16.62
N ALA A 277 14.39 2.29 16.79
CA ALA A 277 13.53 1.23 16.27
C ALA A 277 12.99 1.61 14.89
N TYR A 278 13.15 0.73 13.92
CA TYR A 278 12.69 0.91 12.54
C TYR A 278 11.59 -0.10 12.21
N PHE A 279 10.56 0.35 11.51
CA PHE A 279 9.50 -0.51 10.98
C PHE A 279 9.07 -0.05 9.59
N TYR A 280 9.09 -0.98 8.64
CA TYR A 280 8.58 -0.78 7.29
C TYR A 280 7.26 -1.51 7.11
N LEU A 281 6.34 -0.87 6.41
CA LEU A 281 5.03 -1.40 6.07
C LEU A 281 4.73 -1.08 4.60
N SER A 282 4.58 -2.11 3.76
CA SER A 282 4.30 -1.92 2.33
C SER A 282 2.85 -1.54 2.01
N SER A 283 1.90 -1.80 2.91
CA SER A 283 0.47 -1.47 2.73
C SER A 283 -0.27 -1.46 4.06
N PHE A 284 -1.24 -0.57 4.21
CA PHE A 284 -2.14 -0.53 5.37
C PHE A 284 -3.16 -1.67 5.29
N SER A 285 -2.71 -2.88 5.53
CA SER A 285 -3.52 -4.11 5.59
C SER A 285 -3.14 -5.01 6.77
N LEU A 286 -2.76 -4.41 7.92
CA LEU A 286 -2.33 -5.11 9.13
C LEU A 286 -3.48 -5.76 9.91
N THR A 287 -4.68 -5.17 9.90
CA THR A 287 -5.83 -5.63 10.72
C THR A 287 -6.07 -7.14 10.64
N PRO A 288 -6.02 -7.82 9.48
CA PRO A 288 -6.19 -9.27 9.40
C PRO A 288 -5.15 -10.09 10.16
N TYR A 289 -3.99 -9.51 10.47
CA TYR A 289 -2.85 -10.18 11.11
C TYR A 289 -2.76 -9.92 12.62
N MET A 290 -3.59 -9.05 13.19
CA MET A 290 -3.37 -8.52 14.55
C MET A 290 -3.90 -9.43 15.68
N SER A 291 -4.57 -10.52 15.39
CA SER A 291 -4.96 -11.50 16.42
C SER A 291 -5.00 -12.92 15.87
N ALA A 292 -4.82 -13.90 16.75
CA ALA A 292 -4.92 -15.31 16.36
C ALA A 292 -6.30 -15.66 15.77
N GLU A 293 -7.38 -15.05 16.27
CA GLU A 293 -8.73 -15.21 15.74
C GLU A 293 -8.82 -14.66 14.33
N SER A 294 -8.32 -13.46 14.10
CA SER A 294 -8.31 -12.80 12.79
C SER A 294 -7.47 -13.56 11.77
N ILE A 295 -6.28 -14.00 12.16
CA ILE A 295 -5.39 -14.83 11.32
C ILE A 295 -6.11 -16.13 10.92
N ASN A 296 -6.70 -16.84 11.89
CA ASN A 296 -7.41 -18.07 11.58
C ASN A 296 -8.63 -17.84 10.67
N LYS A 297 -9.36 -16.77 10.88
CA LYS A 297 -10.53 -16.40 10.06
C LYS A 297 -10.15 -16.11 8.61
N ASN A 298 -9.09 -15.34 8.40
CA ASN A 298 -8.72 -14.83 7.06
C ASN A 298 -7.77 -15.78 6.31
N PHE A 299 -6.94 -16.54 7.02
CA PHE A 299 -5.86 -17.34 6.43
C PHE A 299 -5.91 -18.83 6.83
N GLY A 300 -6.87 -19.25 7.67
CA GLY A 300 -6.93 -20.60 8.22
C GLY A 300 -7.26 -21.70 7.20
N ALA A 301 -7.67 -21.34 6.00
CA ALA A 301 -7.96 -22.32 4.95
C ALA A 301 -6.70 -23.00 4.38
N ASP A 302 -5.56 -22.31 4.42
CA ASP A 302 -4.26 -22.82 3.98
C ASP A 302 -3.22 -22.69 5.09
N LYS A 303 -2.50 -23.80 5.37
CA LYS A 303 -1.52 -23.84 6.46
C LYS A 303 -0.30 -22.94 6.20
N GLN A 304 0.17 -22.87 4.97
CA GLN A 304 1.35 -22.07 4.60
C GLN A 304 1.03 -20.59 4.73
N THR A 305 -0.07 -20.15 4.14
CA THR A 305 -0.57 -18.78 4.23
C THR A 305 -0.82 -18.35 5.66
N MET A 306 -1.39 -19.25 6.49
CA MET A 306 -1.59 -18.99 7.92
C MET A 306 -0.26 -18.81 8.67
N GLU A 307 0.76 -19.57 8.34
CA GLU A 307 2.08 -19.46 8.97
C GLU A 307 2.77 -18.14 8.59
N LEU A 308 2.71 -17.74 7.32
CA LEU A 308 3.17 -16.42 6.88
C LEU A 308 2.42 -15.28 7.59
N ALA A 309 1.10 -15.40 7.74
CA ALA A 309 0.31 -14.42 8.47
C ALA A 309 0.73 -14.28 9.94
N LYS A 310 1.06 -15.40 10.61
CA LYS A 310 1.62 -15.37 11.97
C LYS A 310 2.95 -14.64 12.03
N GLN A 311 3.81 -14.82 11.03
CA GLN A 311 5.10 -14.14 10.97
C GLN A 311 4.92 -12.61 10.83
N VAL A 312 3.95 -12.13 10.03
CA VAL A 312 3.60 -10.70 9.98
C VAL A 312 3.26 -10.17 11.37
N ASN A 313 2.39 -10.89 12.11
CA ASN A 313 2.04 -10.54 13.49
C ASN A 313 3.26 -10.54 14.42
N GLN A 314 4.13 -11.54 14.32
CA GLN A 314 5.35 -11.66 15.14
C GLN A 314 6.30 -10.49 14.87
N THR A 315 6.51 -10.12 13.59
CA THR A 315 7.37 -9.00 13.21
C THR A 315 6.85 -7.67 13.77
N TYR A 316 5.55 -7.40 13.60
CA TYR A 316 4.92 -6.24 14.19
C TYR A 316 5.03 -6.24 15.73
N SER A 317 4.72 -7.37 16.36
CA SER A 317 4.76 -7.51 17.82
C SER A 317 6.18 -7.33 18.38
N ALA A 318 7.20 -7.85 17.69
CA ALA A 318 8.59 -7.67 18.07
C ALA A 318 9.03 -6.20 18.04
N TRP A 319 8.66 -5.48 16.97
CA TRP A 319 8.88 -4.05 16.87
C TRP A 319 8.17 -3.30 18.01
N TYR A 320 6.87 -3.52 18.16
CA TYR A 320 6.06 -2.82 19.16
C TYR A 320 6.57 -3.06 20.59
N GLN A 321 6.87 -4.31 20.94
CA GLN A 321 7.43 -4.66 22.24
C GLN A 321 8.82 -4.04 22.48
N ALA A 322 9.67 -3.98 21.44
CA ALA A 322 10.97 -3.34 21.54
C ALA A 322 10.83 -1.84 21.82
N VAL A 323 9.93 -1.15 21.11
CA VAL A 323 9.63 0.28 21.34
C VAL A 323 9.17 0.48 22.78
N GLN A 324 8.17 -0.27 23.25
CA GLN A 324 7.61 -0.14 24.60
C GLN A 324 8.66 -0.44 25.69
N ARG A 325 9.42 -1.53 25.54
CA ARG A 325 10.47 -1.93 26.49
C ARG A 325 11.57 -0.89 26.57
N LEU A 326 12.11 -0.47 25.44
CA LEU A 326 13.20 0.50 25.39
C LEU A 326 12.76 1.88 25.91
N HIS A 327 11.52 2.28 25.65
CA HIS A 327 10.95 3.51 26.19
C HIS A 327 10.85 3.44 27.72
N LYS A 328 10.26 2.37 28.26
CA LYS A 328 10.17 2.13 29.71
C LYS A 328 11.55 2.12 30.39
N GLU A 329 12.55 1.56 29.72
CA GLU A 329 13.94 1.55 30.19
C GLU A 329 14.67 2.90 29.99
N LYS A 330 14.01 3.91 29.39
CA LYS A 330 14.59 5.22 29.03
C LYS A 330 15.81 5.11 28.10
N LYS A 331 15.80 4.09 27.26
CA LYS A 331 16.88 3.81 26.29
C LYS A 331 16.48 4.11 24.85
N LEU A 332 15.19 4.17 24.53
CA LEU A 332 14.72 4.47 23.19
C LEU A 332 15.21 5.84 22.75
N LYS A 333 15.87 5.91 21.61
CA LYS A 333 16.39 7.17 21.04
C LYS A 333 15.47 7.76 19.99
N GLY A 334 14.66 6.93 19.35
CA GLY A 334 13.69 7.36 18.37
C GLY A 334 13.06 6.18 17.64
N VAL A 335 12.06 6.51 16.83
CA VAL A 335 11.33 5.54 16.01
C VAL A 335 11.32 6.01 14.56
N ILE A 336 11.57 5.08 13.64
CA ILE A 336 11.45 5.30 12.21
C ILE A 336 10.32 4.41 11.70
N ILE A 337 9.32 5.02 11.06
CA ILE A 337 8.24 4.32 10.36
C ILE A 337 8.43 4.60 8.87
N ASP A 338 8.66 3.55 8.10
CA ASP A 338 8.91 3.66 6.66
C ASP A 338 7.64 3.33 5.89
N LEU A 339 7.08 4.34 5.25
CA LEU A 339 5.88 4.29 4.42
C LEU A 339 6.21 4.57 2.94
N ARG A 340 7.47 4.50 2.55
CA ARG A 340 7.84 4.66 1.15
C ARG A 340 7.21 3.55 0.32
N SER A 341 6.66 3.93 -0.82
CA SER A 341 5.94 3.04 -1.73
C SER A 341 4.74 2.30 -1.11
N ASN A 342 4.15 2.87 -0.06
CA ASN A 342 2.96 2.33 0.57
C ASN A 342 1.69 3.00 0.00
N PRO A 343 0.83 2.27 -0.74
CA PRO A 343 -0.35 2.85 -1.41
C PRO A 343 -1.51 3.16 -0.46
N GLY A 344 -1.32 2.98 0.85
CA GLY A 344 -2.39 3.15 1.82
C GLY A 344 -3.16 1.87 2.13
N GLY A 345 -4.43 1.99 2.50
CA GLY A 345 -5.32 0.88 2.84
C GLY A 345 -6.26 1.20 4.01
N LEU A 346 -6.34 0.31 5.00
CA LEU A 346 -7.30 0.39 6.10
C LEU A 346 -7.01 1.53 7.07
N VAL A 347 -8.02 2.34 7.35
CA VAL A 347 -7.94 3.49 8.29
C VAL A 347 -7.53 3.05 9.69
N SER A 348 -8.00 1.89 10.16
CA SER A 348 -7.68 1.32 11.47
C SER A 348 -6.19 1.07 11.68
N ASP A 349 -5.44 0.83 10.60
CA ASP A 349 -4.06 0.37 10.69
C ASP A 349 -3.09 1.47 11.12
N SER A 350 -3.45 2.76 10.92
CA SER A 350 -2.66 3.87 11.44
C SER A 350 -2.51 3.85 12.96
N TYR A 351 -3.49 3.28 13.66
CA TYR A 351 -3.43 3.11 15.11
C TYR A 351 -2.40 2.07 15.55
N TYR A 352 -2.17 1.02 14.76
CA TYR A 352 -1.10 0.07 15.04
C TYR A 352 0.28 0.72 14.95
N LEU A 353 0.46 1.70 14.07
CA LEU A 353 1.73 2.38 13.89
C LEU A 353 1.91 3.54 14.89
N LEU A 354 0.93 4.42 15.00
CA LEU A 354 1.04 5.66 15.78
C LEU A 354 0.27 5.64 17.10
N GLY A 355 -0.62 4.68 17.34
CA GLY A 355 -1.57 4.71 18.45
C GLY A 355 -0.94 4.90 19.83
N SER A 356 0.21 4.26 20.11
CA SER A 356 0.96 4.46 21.36
C SER A 356 1.89 5.68 21.35
N MET A 357 2.01 6.37 20.22
CA MET A 357 2.91 7.53 20.04
C MET A 357 2.14 8.84 19.95
N LEU A 358 0.82 8.77 19.92
CA LEU A 358 -0.03 9.96 19.87
C LEU A 358 -0.13 10.62 21.24
N PRO A 359 -0.12 11.96 21.32
CA PRO A 359 -0.34 12.68 22.56
C PRO A 359 -1.67 12.29 23.23
N LYS A 360 -1.66 12.21 24.55
CA LYS A 360 -2.85 11.85 25.32
C LYS A 360 -3.99 12.84 25.07
N GLY A 361 -5.19 12.32 24.84
CA GLY A 361 -6.40 13.12 24.61
C GLY A 361 -6.71 13.41 23.14
N GLY A 362 -5.83 12.99 22.24
CA GLY A 362 -6.01 13.20 20.81
C GLY A 362 -5.81 14.66 20.38
N PHE A 363 -5.84 14.90 19.08
CA PHE A 363 -5.73 16.23 18.50
C PHE A 363 -6.34 16.27 17.09
N GLN A 364 -6.66 17.46 16.65
CA GLN A 364 -7.17 17.67 15.31
C GLN A 364 -6.02 17.63 14.30
N ILE A 365 -6.22 16.88 13.21
CA ILE A 365 -5.24 16.73 12.12
C ILE A 365 -5.64 17.48 10.84
N GLY A 366 -6.88 17.94 10.76
CA GLY A 366 -7.42 18.64 9.60
C GLY A 366 -8.93 18.68 9.63
N TYR A 367 -9.52 18.67 8.46
CA TYR A 367 -10.98 18.65 8.28
C TYR A 367 -11.38 17.61 7.23
N THR A 368 -12.62 17.16 7.32
CA THR A 368 -13.27 16.33 6.30
C THR A 368 -14.57 16.97 5.86
N ARG A 369 -15.01 16.63 4.66
CA ARG A 369 -16.30 17.05 4.10
C ARG A 369 -16.85 15.95 3.23
N TYR A 370 -18.16 15.73 3.31
CA TYR A 370 -18.86 14.67 2.63
C TYR A 370 -19.85 15.23 1.62
N LYS A 371 -20.04 14.51 0.53
CA LYS A 371 -21.17 14.74 -0.38
C LYS A 371 -22.50 14.47 0.34
N ARG A 372 -23.49 15.35 0.19
CA ARG A 372 -24.76 15.28 0.94
C ARG A 372 -26.01 15.30 0.06
N GLY A 373 -25.89 15.60 -1.21
CA GLY A 373 -27.01 15.68 -2.13
C GLY A 373 -26.56 15.53 -3.58
N PRO A 374 -27.52 15.46 -4.54
CA PRO A 374 -27.22 15.24 -5.95
C PRO A 374 -26.68 16.49 -6.66
N GLY A 375 -26.83 17.67 -6.07
CA GLY A 375 -26.27 18.88 -6.64
C GLY A 375 -24.74 18.92 -6.57
N ARG A 376 -24.10 19.52 -7.55
CA ARG A 376 -22.64 19.59 -7.68
C ARG A 376 -21.94 20.05 -6.39
N TYR A 377 -22.53 21.00 -5.66
CA TYR A 377 -21.97 21.63 -4.46
C TYR A 377 -22.70 21.24 -3.16
N ASP A 378 -23.47 20.16 -3.17
CA ASP A 378 -24.19 19.68 -1.99
C ASP A 378 -23.25 18.95 -1.03
N TYR A 379 -22.62 19.71 -0.14
CA TYR A 379 -21.67 19.18 0.82
C TYR A 379 -22.12 19.36 2.29
N SER A 380 -21.56 18.53 3.16
CA SER A 380 -21.58 18.79 4.60
C SER A 380 -20.75 20.05 4.92
N PRO A 381 -20.94 20.68 6.07
CA PRO A 381 -19.94 21.59 6.63
C PRO A 381 -18.58 20.92 6.77
N PHE A 382 -17.51 21.71 6.88
CA PHE A 382 -16.21 21.19 7.31
C PHE A 382 -16.32 20.61 8.72
N MET A 383 -16.03 19.33 8.86
CA MET A 383 -16.02 18.63 10.15
C MET A 383 -14.59 18.40 10.59
N PRO A 384 -14.23 18.72 11.85
CA PRO A 384 -12.91 18.43 12.36
C PRO A 384 -12.57 16.95 12.22
N SER A 385 -11.42 16.66 11.65
CA SER A 385 -10.83 15.31 11.63
C SER A 385 -9.88 15.21 12.83
N THR A 386 -10.23 14.36 13.80
CA THR A 386 -9.50 14.22 15.06
C THR A 386 -9.00 12.79 15.19
N ILE A 387 -7.72 12.65 15.55
CA ILE A 387 -7.15 11.37 15.91
C ILE A 387 -7.03 11.29 17.42
N TYR A 388 -7.29 10.10 17.98
CA TYR A 388 -7.25 9.86 19.41
C TYR A 388 -6.18 8.83 19.74
N THR A 389 -5.52 9.01 20.88
CA THR A 389 -4.70 7.95 21.45
C THR A 389 -5.56 6.71 21.67
N MET A 390 -5.10 5.56 21.26
CA MET A 390 -5.71 4.31 21.70
C MET A 390 -5.55 4.21 23.22
N ASP A 391 -6.63 3.87 23.93
CA ASP A 391 -6.54 3.52 25.36
C ASP A 391 -5.83 2.17 25.44
N THR A 392 -4.52 2.24 25.50
CA THR A 392 -3.64 1.07 25.59
C THR A 392 -3.24 0.84 27.03
N GLU A 393 -3.05 -0.40 27.43
CA GLU A 393 -2.42 -0.74 28.72
C GLU A 393 -0.91 -0.38 28.70
N HIS A 394 -0.43 0.19 27.62
CA HIS A 394 0.97 0.53 27.35
C HIS A 394 1.26 2.00 27.57
N GLU A 395 2.52 2.30 27.84
CA GLU A 395 2.99 3.68 27.98
C GLU A 395 2.87 4.43 26.65
N ILE A 396 2.58 5.72 26.74
CA ILE A 396 2.59 6.60 25.57
C ILE A 396 4.04 7.01 25.30
N VAL A 397 4.44 6.83 24.04
CA VAL A 397 5.80 7.14 23.54
C VAL A 397 5.73 8.46 22.76
N ASP A 398 5.61 9.59 23.48
CA ASP A 398 5.45 10.93 22.90
C ASP A 398 6.63 11.89 23.17
N ASP A 399 7.68 11.40 23.83
CA ASP A 399 8.84 12.17 24.27
C ASP A 399 10.14 11.86 23.50
N VAL A 400 10.10 10.98 22.49
CA VAL A 400 11.24 10.66 21.63
C VAL A 400 10.98 11.12 20.20
N PRO A 401 12.04 11.42 19.41
CA PRO A 401 11.89 11.73 17.99
C PRO A 401 11.26 10.58 17.20
N ILE A 402 10.31 10.92 16.35
CA ILE A 402 9.67 9.99 15.41
C ILE A 402 9.90 10.51 14.00
N THR A 403 10.36 9.66 13.09
CA THR A 403 10.44 10.02 11.67
C THR A 403 9.59 9.09 10.83
N LEU A 404 8.86 9.66 9.88
CA LEU A 404 8.17 8.90 8.85
C LEU A 404 8.93 9.09 7.54
N LEU A 405 9.35 8.00 6.93
CA LEU A 405 9.92 8.01 5.59
C LEU A 405 8.80 7.91 4.56
N VAL A 406 8.79 8.83 3.60
CA VAL A 406 7.77 8.91 2.56
C VAL A 406 8.38 9.19 1.19
N ASN A 407 7.68 8.78 0.13
CA ASN A 407 8.06 9.10 -1.25
C ASN A 407 6.83 9.34 -2.13
N CYS A 408 7.03 9.56 -3.42
CA CYS A 408 5.96 9.83 -4.38
C CYS A 408 4.93 8.67 -4.53
N TRP A 409 5.22 7.48 -4.04
CA TRP A 409 4.31 6.34 -3.99
C TRP A 409 3.64 6.13 -2.61
N SER A 410 3.87 7.04 -1.67
CA SER A 410 3.10 7.08 -0.41
C SER A 410 1.75 7.71 -0.68
N VAL A 411 0.67 6.92 -0.60
CA VAL A 411 -0.68 7.32 -1.03
C VAL A 411 -1.70 7.09 0.10
N SER A 412 -2.81 7.79 0.10
CA SER A 412 -4.02 7.49 0.90
C SER A 412 -3.73 7.43 2.40
N MET A 413 -3.84 6.28 3.07
CA MET A 413 -3.54 6.16 4.50
C MET A 413 -2.10 6.48 4.87
N SER A 414 -1.14 6.31 3.94
CA SER A 414 0.22 6.81 4.14
C SER A 414 0.24 8.34 4.25
N GLU A 415 -0.56 9.03 3.45
CA GLU A 415 -0.69 10.49 3.49
C GLU A 415 -1.47 10.97 4.73
N ALA A 416 -2.56 10.28 5.10
CA ALA A 416 -3.30 10.58 6.32
C ALA A 416 -2.41 10.37 7.59
N THR A 417 -1.60 9.33 7.60
CA THR A 417 -0.61 9.07 8.66
C THR A 417 0.48 10.14 8.66
N SER A 418 0.92 10.57 7.48
CA SER A 418 1.88 11.67 7.32
C SER A 418 1.32 13.00 7.82
N LEU A 419 0.06 13.30 7.48
CA LEU A 419 -0.62 14.51 7.96
C LEU A 419 -0.76 14.49 9.49
N THR A 420 -1.04 13.32 10.07
CA THR A 420 -1.05 13.12 11.52
C THR A 420 0.33 13.45 12.12
N ALA A 421 1.39 12.87 11.56
CA ALA A 421 2.75 13.10 12.05
C ALA A 421 3.17 14.58 11.97
N LYS A 422 2.75 15.30 10.95
CA LYS A 422 3.02 16.76 10.83
C LYS A 422 2.39 17.60 11.95
N GLN A 423 1.36 17.11 12.62
CA GLN A 423 0.75 17.77 13.78
C GLN A 423 1.41 17.35 15.11
N MET A 424 2.26 16.33 15.11
CA MET A 424 2.97 15.87 16.30
C MET A 424 4.25 16.69 16.50
N PRO A 425 4.49 17.25 17.70
CA PRO A 425 5.65 18.12 17.93
C PRO A 425 7.00 17.41 17.79
N ASN A 426 7.03 16.12 18.10
CA ASN A 426 8.22 15.25 18.08
C ASN A 426 8.36 14.42 16.79
N ALA A 427 7.45 14.57 15.81
CA ALA A 427 7.53 13.83 14.55
C ALA A 427 8.00 14.71 13.38
N ARG A 428 8.66 14.09 12.39
CA ARG A 428 9.07 14.73 11.13
C ARG A 428 8.89 13.75 9.97
N LEU A 429 8.46 14.30 8.85
CA LEU A 429 8.49 13.60 7.57
C LEU A 429 9.84 13.77 6.89
N VAL A 430 10.43 12.69 6.42
CA VAL A 430 11.72 12.66 5.73
C VAL A 430 11.54 11.97 4.38
N GLY A 431 12.11 12.52 3.34
CA GLY A 431 12.08 11.91 2.01
C GLY A 431 11.53 12.82 0.93
N MET A 432 10.58 12.34 0.15
CA MET A 432 10.04 13.05 -1.02
C MET A 432 8.55 13.35 -0.82
N ARG A 433 8.03 14.34 -1.57
CA ARG A 433 6.61 14.68 -1.57
C ARG A 433 5.76 13.46 -1.93
N THR A 434 4.67 13.26 -1.21
CA THR A 434 3.75 12.13 -1.40
C THR A 434 2.94 12.23 -2.71
N TRP A 435 2.09 11.25 -2.97
CA TRP A 435 1.33 11.13 -4.23
C TRP A 435 0.31 12.24 -4.47
N GLY A 436 -0.46 12.62 -3.45
CA GLY A 436 -1.60 13.52 -3.56
C GLY A 436 -2.93 12.79 -3.79
N GLY A 437 -3.15 11.72 -3.06
CA GLY A 437 -4.40 10.97 -3.01
C GLY A 437 -4.81 10.75 -1.56
N ILE A 438 -5.19 11.81 -0.85
CA ILE A 438 -5.49 11.75 0.59
C ILE A 438 -6.99 11.57 0.89
N CYS A 439 -7.85 11.88 -0.06
CA CYS A 439 -9.30 11.77 0.12
C CYS A 439 -9.74 10.31 0.35
N ALA A 440 -10.68 10.10 1.27
CA ALA A 440 -11.07 8.73 1.64
C ALA A 440 -12.04 8.12 0.64
N LEU A 441 -11.81 6.84 0.36
CA LEU A 441 -12.62 5.99 -0.49
C LEU A 441 -13.63 5.19 0.35
N SER A 442 -14.74 4.76 -0.25
CA SER A 442 -15.60 3.73 0.32
C SER A 442 -15.11 2.33 -0.07
N ASP A 443 -15.50 1.31 0.67
CA ASP A 443 -15.41 -0.06 0.19
C ASP A 443 -16.28 -0.19 -1.08
N ALA A 444 -15.74 -0.82 -2.12
CA ALA A 444 -16.43 -1.06 -3.38
C ALA A 444 -17.72 -1.91 -3.21
N THR A 445 -17.88 -2.56 -2.07
CA THR A 445 -19.06 -3.36 -1.69
C THR A 445 -20.03 -2.59 -0.80
N ASP A 446 -19.68 -1.41 -0.31
CA ASP A 446 -20.55 -0.60 0.54
C ASP A 446 -21.49 0.26 -0.31
N TYR A 447 -22.57 -0.36 -0.78
CA TYR A 447 -23.66 0.32 -1.48
C TYR A 447 -24.53 1.18 -0.55
N SER A 448 -24.22 1.27 0.73
CA SER A 448 -25.01 2.01 1.71
C SER A 448 -24.84 3.52 1.62
N ALA A 449 -23.78 3.99 0.97
CA ALA A 449 -23.54 5.39 0.72
C ALA A 449 -23.98 5.73 -0.72
N ASN A 450 -25.15 6.29 -0.88
CA ASN A 450 -25.73 6.63 -2.18
C ASN A 450 -24.99 7.71 -2.98
N TYR A 451 -23.97 8.31 -2.40
CA TYR A 451 -22.99 9.17 -3.03
C TYR A 451 -21.59 8.57 -2.85
N ALA A 452 -21.54 7.26 -2.74
CA ALA A 452 -20.31 6.57 -2.53
C ALA A 452 -19.54 6.47 -3.82
N GLY A 453 -18.42 6.95 -3.77
CA GLY A 453 -17.21 6.75 -4.41
C GLY A 453 -17.07 5.87 -5.64
N HIS A 454 -18.11 5.42 -6.27
CA HIS A 454 -18.03 4.73 -7.56
C HIS A 454 -19.31 4.77 -8.38
N ILE A 455 -19.14 4.71 -9.67
CA ILE A 455 -20.19 4.70 -10.70
C ILE A 455 -20.02 3.40 -11.48
N GLY A 456 -21.06 2.63 -11.60
CA GLY A 456 -21.00 1.34 -12.29
C GLY A 456 -20.29 0.24 -11.49
N VAL A 457 -19.97 -0.85 -12.17
CA VAL A 457 -19.30 -2.02 -11.61
C VAL A 457 -18.06 -2.33 -12.46
N GLU A 458 -16.90 -2.40 -11.83
CA GLU A 458 -15.63 -2.60 -12.53
C GLU A 458 -15.64 -3.88 -13.40
N ASN A 459 -15.14 -3.74 -14.63
CA ASN A 459 -15.10 -4.79 -15.65
C ASN A 459 -16.48 -5.46 -15.95
N THR A 460 -17.59 -4.78 -15.64
CA THR A 460 -18.96 -5.27 -15.86
C THR A 460 -19.81 -4.26 -16.59
N THR A 461 -19.85 -3.02 -16.11
CA THR A 461 -20.58 -1.95 -16.79
C THR A 461 -19.70 -1.24 -17.81
N PRO A 462 -20.27 -0.71 -18.93
CA PRO A 462 -19.50 0.01 -19.94
C PRO A 462 -18.71 1.19 -19.41
N VAL A 463 -19.21 1.85 -18.37
CA VAL A 463 -18.53 2.93 -17.64
C VAL A 463 -18.37 2.52 -16.19
N TYR A 464 -17.17 2.67 -15.69
CA TYR A 464 -16.86 2.55 -14.26
C TYR A 464 -15.99 3.72 -13.83
N VAL A 465 -16.32 4.32 -12.70
CA VAL A 465 -15.50 5.35 -12.07
C VAL A 465 -15.39 5.07 -10.59
N TYR A 466 -14.18 5.11 -10.06
CA TYR A 466 -13.91 5.01 -8.63
C TYR A 466 -13.48 6.39 -8.12
N LEU A 467 -14.18 6.90 -7.13
CA LEU A 467 -14.08 8.28 -6.63
C LEU A 467 -13.92 8.33 -5.12
N PRO A 468 -13.24 9.34 -4.56
CA PRO A 468 -13.33 9.65 -3.14
C PRO A 468 -14.74 10.08 -2.74
N MET A 469 -15.22 9.57 -1.61
CA MET A 469 -16.48 10.01 -1.01
C MET A 469 -16.30 11.05 0.09
N VAL A 470 -15.11 11.13 0.68
CA VAL A 470 -14.78 12.04 1.75
C VAL A 470 -13.61 12.91 1.31
N ALA A 471 -13.85 14.17 1.11
CA ALA A 471 -12.78 15.15 0.86
C ALA A 471 -12.03 15.44 2.17
N ALA A 472 -10.69 15.35 2.13
CA ALA A 472 -9.79 15.61 3.23
C ALA A 472 -9.04 16.95 3.00
N PHE A 473 -8.85 17.69 4.09
CA PHE A 473 -8.26 19.02 4.11
C PHE A 473 -7.29 19.14 5.28
N ASP A 474 -6.27 19.97 5.11
CA ASP A 474 -5.34 20.33 6.18
C ASP A 474 -6.00 21.23 7.26
N MET A 475 -5.20 21.68 8.23
CA MET A 475 -5.64 22.59 9.30
C MET A 475 -6.09 23.97 8.79
N ASN A 476 -5.68 24.37 7.59
CA ASN A 476 -6.06 25.62 6.93
C ASN A 476 -7.24 25.45 5.98
N LYS A 477 -7.85 24.24 5.93
CA LYS A 477 -8.91 23.87 4.98
C LYS A 477 -8.47 23.90 3.52
N GLN A 478 -7.17 23.67 3.27
CA GLN A 478 -6.65 23.48 1.93
C GLN A 478 -6.71 22.01 1.56
N SER A 479 -7.17 21.70 0.36
CA SER A 479 -7.10 20.34 -0.17
C SER A 479 -5.66 19.98 -0.49
N LEU A 480 -5.28 18.77 -0.12
CA LEU A 480 -3.99 18.18 -0.48
C LEU A 480 -4.14 17.15 -1.60
N GLU A 481 -5.37 16.97 -2.08
CA GLU A 481 -5.65 16.09 -3.22
C GLU A 481 -5.02 16.65 -4.48
N GLY A 482 -4.31 15.82 -5.23
CA GLY A 482 -3.52 16.23 -6.39
C GLY A 482 -2.25 17.03 -6.07
N VAL A 483 -2.00 17.35 -4.81
CA VAL A 483 -0.83 18.14 -4.36
C VAL A 483 0.20 17.27 -3.67
N GLY A 484 -0.24 16.41 -2.75
CA GLY A 484 0.60 15.61 -1.87
C GLY A 484 1.08 16.39 -0.64
N ILE A 485 1.79 15.69 0.22
CA ILE A 485 2.34 16.23 1.46
C ILE A 485 3.84 16.40 1.31
N GLU A 486 4.31 17.63 1.46
CA GLU A 486 5.74 17.94 1.46
C GLU A 486 6.41 17.41 2.75
N PRO A 487 7.56 16.74 2.65
CA PRO A 487 8.32 16.34 3.82
C PRO A 487 8.88 17.57 4.58
N ASP A 488 9.07 17.41 5.88
CA ASP A 488 9.74 18.44 6.70
C ASP A 488 11.24 18.48 6.43
N ILE A 489 11.80 17.34 6.04
CA ILE A 489 13.21 17.14 5.68
C ILE A 489 13.24 16.52 4.29
N PRO A 490 13.29 17.33 3.24
CA PRO A 490 13.34 16.82 1.87
C PRO A 490 14.69 16.13 1.59
N VAL A 491 14.61 14.92 1.08
CA VAL A 491 15.76 14.12 0.65
C VAL A 491 15.34 13.25 -0.54
N GLU A 492 16.00 13.43 -1.66
CA GLU A 492 15.83 12.54 -2.81
C GLU A 492 16.50 11.19 -2.56
N LEU A 493 15.98 10.15 -3.18
CA LEU A 493 16.67 8.86 -3.19
C LEU A 493 17.82 8.95 -4.21
N ASP A 494 19.04 8.73 -3.73
CA ASP A 494 20.21 8.58 -4.58
C ASP A 494 20.32 7.10 -4.99
N GLU A 495 19.91 6.78 -6.22
CA GLU A 495 19.91 5.40 -6.72
C GLU A 495 21.31 4.78 -6.77
N ASP A 496 22.33 5.56 -7.09
CA ASP A 496 23.71 5.06 -7.13
C ASP A 496 24.20 4.72 -5.71
N GLN A 497 23.92 5.55 -4.73
CA GLN A 497 24.26 5.26 -3.34
C GLN A 497 23.43 4.09 -2.81
N HIS A 498 22.14 4.03 -3.14
CA HIS A 498 21.27 2.92 -2.74
C HIS A 498 21.79 1.58 -3.28
N ASN A 499 22.18 1.52 -4.54
CA ASN A 499 22.79 0.32 -5.15
C ASN A 499 24.14 -0.06 -4.50
N ASN A 500 24.80 0.88 -3.85
CA ASN A 500 26.02 0.66 -3.06
C ASN A 500 25.76 0.42 -1.56
N GLY A 501 24.51 0.21 -1.17
CA GLY A 501 24.10 -0.12 0.20
C GLY A 501 23.94 1.08 1.13
N HIS A 502 23.72 2.29 0.58
CA HIS A 502 23.48 3.52 1.31
C HIS A 502 22.12 4.11 0.98
N ASP A 503 21.15 3.92 1.87
CA ASP A 503 19.84 4.54 1.76
C ASP A 503 19.90 5.97 2.31
N THR A 504 20.05 6.95 1.40
CA THR A 504 20.23 8.37 1.75
C THR A 504 19.08 8.93 2.58
N GLN A 505 17.86 8.46 2.36
CA GLN A 505 16.67 8.89 3.11
C GLN A 505 16.66 8.28 4.51
N LEU A 506 16.92 6.99 4.65
CA LEU A 506 17.03 6.32 5.95
C LEU A 506 18.20 6.88 6.76
N GLU A 507 19.36 7.09 6.15
CA GLU A 507 20.52 7.68 6.81
C GLU A 507 20.25 9.11 7.27
N ARG A 508 19.47 9.88 6.52
CA ARG A 508 19.05 11.24 6.93
C ARG A 508 18.07 11.21 8.11
N ALA A 509 17.15 10.25 8.14
CA ALA A 509 16.25 10.06 9.29
C ALA A 509 17.03 9.66 10.55
N LEU A 510 17.98 8.73 10.42
CA LEU A 510 18.90 8.35 11.50
C LEU A 510 19.71 9.56 12.01
N GLN A 511 20.23 10.37 11.09
CA GLN A 511 20.96 11.59 11.45
C GLN A 511 20.09 12.54 12.25
N TYR A 512 18.85 12.81 11.80
CA TYR A 512 17.92 13.68 12.52
C TYR A 512 17.67 13.18 13.94
N ILE A 513 17.34 11.89 14.11
CA ILE A 513 17.12 11.32 15.45
C ILE A 513 18.36 11.43 16.34
N ARG A 514 19.55 11.25 15.79
CA ARG A 514 20.82 11.29 16.53
C ARG A 514 21.26 12.70 16.94
N THR A 515 20.93 13.70 16.12
CA THR A 515 21.50 15.06 16.26
C THR A 515 20.47 16.16 16.49
N GLY A 516 19.20 15.91 16.20
CA GLY A 516 18.14 16.91 16.21
C GLY A 516 18.11 17.85 14.99
N ASN A 517 19.02 17.66 14.03
CA ASN A 517 19.21 18.55 12.86
C ASN A 517 19.10 17.78 11.54
#